data_0060256b3ca13bf672cd0bed08dcf947
#
_entry.id   0060256b3ca13bf672cd0bed08dcf947
#
_cell.length_a   1.000
_cell.length_b   1.000
_cell.length_c   1.000
_cell.angle_alpha   90.00
_cell.angle_beta   90.00
_cell.angle_gamma   90.00
#
_symmetry.space_group_name_H-M   'P 1'
#
loop_
_entity.id
_entity.type
_entity.pdbx_description
1 polymer ?
#
loop_
_entity_poly.entity_id
_entity_poly.type
_entity_poly.pdbx_seq_one_letter_code
_entity_poly.pdbx_strand_id
1 'polypeptide(L)'
;MAQKGDLMTARSDIRVLDATIRDGGLVNNFMFSDDFINALYRTNVKAGVDYMEFGYKASKELFDVNKFGKWKFCDEEDIRAIVGDNNSDMKISVMADVG
;
A
#
# COMPACT_ATOMS: atom_id res chain seq x y z
N MET A 1 19.30 -2.68 10.25
CA MET A 1 18.53 -3.68 10.71
C MET A 1 17.37 -4.09 9.83
N ALA A 2 17.47 -4.38 8.77
CA ALA A 2 16.41 -4.65 7.85
C ALA A 2 15.48 -5.76 8.24
N GLN A 3 15.61 -6.26 9.38
CA GLN A 3 14.74 -7.32 9.83
C GLN A 3 13.49 -6.76 10.46
N LYS A 4 12.46 -7.56 10.53
CA LYS A 4 11.33 -7.25 11.36
C LYS A 4 11.86 -6.96 12.76
N GLY A 5 11.16 -6.13 13.50
CA GLY A 5 11.53 -5.88 14.88
C GLY A 5 11.54 -7.19 15.68
N ASP A 6 12.22 -7.18 16.80
CA ASP A 6 12.35 -8.38 17.62
C ASP A 6 11.01 -9.02 17.96
N LEU A 7 9.99 -8.18 18.16
CA LEU A 7 8.66 -8.67 18.49
C LEU A 7 8.07 -9.49 17.33
N MET A 8 8.28 -9.03 16.11
CA MET A 8 7.74 -9.72 14.94
C MET A 8 8.50 -11.01 14.62
N THR A 9 9.82 -11.01 14.81
CA THR A 9 10.60 -12.20 14.54
C THR A 9 10.37 -13.30 15.58
N ALA A 10 10.02 -12.92 16.80
CA ALA A 10 9.78 -13.91 17.87
C ALA A 10 8.48 -14.71 17.64
N ARG A 11 7.63 -14.24 16.76
CA ARG A 11 6.33 -14.87 16.48
C ARG A 11 6.22 -15.13 14.98
N SER A 12 6.80 -16.23 14.55
CA SER A 12 6.84 -16.55 13.11
C SER A 12 5.47 -16.81 12.51
N ASP A 13 4.46 -17.06 13.35
CA ASP A 13 3.09 -17.24 12.90
C ASP A 13 2.35 -15.92 12.66
N ILE A 14 2.97 -14.80 13.01
CA ILE A 14 2.34 -13.49 12.84
C ILE A 14 2.73 -12.88 11.51
N ARG A 15 1.74 -12.33 10.79
CA ARG A 15 1.96 -11.55 9.58
C ARG A 15 1.48 -10.13 9.82
N VAL A 16 2.24 -9.17 9.30
CA VAL A 16 1.95 -7.74 9.50
C VAL A 16 1.49 -7.15 8.17
N LEU A 17 0.34 -6.52 8.20
CA LEU A 17 -0.23 -5.82 7.06
C LEU A 17 -0.21 -4.32 7.34
N ASP A 18 0.38 -3.54 6.44
CA ASP A 18 0.28 -2.10 6.51
C ASP A 18 -0.89 -1.62 5.66
N ALA A 19 -1.84 -0.96 6.27
CA ALA A 19 -3.03 -0.43 5.60
C ALA A 19 -3.09 1.09 5.68
N THR A 20 -1.95 1.75 5.84
CA THR A 20 -1.89 3.20 6.03
C THR A 20 -2.55 3.95 4.89
N ILE A 21 -2.27 3.57 3.65
CA ILE A 21 -2.84 4.26 2.48
C ILE A 21 -4.35 4.03 2.42
N ARG A 22 -4.79 2.79 2.63
CA ARG A 22 -6.22 2.50 2.59
C ARG A 22 -6.99 3.29 3.63
N ASP A 23 -6.52 3.24 4.88
CA ASP A 23 -7.22 3.91 5.98
C ASP A 23 -7.12 5.42 5.87
N GLY A 24 -5.92 5.93 5.57
CA GLY A 24 -5.72 7.37 5.42
C GLY A 24 -6.48 7.93 4.24
N GLY A 25 -6.64 7.13 3.19
CA GLY A 25 -7.34 7.56 1.99
C GLY A 25 -8.81 7.88 2.23
N LEU A 26 -9.42 7.26 3.25
CA LEU A 26 -10.80 7.56 3.60
C LEU A 26 -10.97 8.97 4.14
N VAL A 27 -9.88 9.58 4.59
CA VAL A 27 -9.90 10.94 5.13
C VAL A 27 -9.59 11.98 4.06
N ASN A 28 -8.70 11.67 3.12
CA ASN A 28 -8.20 12.65 2.15
C ASN A 28 -8.53 12.30 0.70
N ASN A 29 -9.51 11.42 0.49
CA ASN A 29 -9.93 10.97 -0.85
C ASN A 29 -8.77 10.35 -1.64
N PHE A 30 -7.83 9.73 -0.94
CA PHE A 30 -6.67 9.06 -1.54
C PHE A 30 -5.72 10.01 -2.27
N MET A 31 -5.71 11.27 -1.84
CA MET A 31 -4.81 12.28 -2.39
C MET A 31 -3.49 12.26 -1.63
N PHE A 32 -2.59 11.37 -2.01
CA PHE A 32 -1.27 11.24 -1.40
C PHE A 32 -0.21 11.66 -2.41
N SER A 33 0.85 12.31 -1.94
CA SER A 33 1.98 12.62 -2.82
C SER A 33 2.76 11.34 -3.12
N ASP A 34 3.39 11.30 -4.29
CA ASP A 34 4.24 10.17 -4.65
C ASP A 34 5.41 10.04 -3.68
N ASP A 35 5.94 11.16 -3.19
CA ASP A 35 7.04 11.13 -2.22
C ASP A 35 6.63 10.43 -0.93
N PHE A 36 5.40 10.69 -0.46
CA PHE A 36 4.89 10.04 0.74
C PHE A 36 4.76 8.53 0.51
N ILE A 37 4.17 8.14 -0.62
CA ILE A 37 3.97 6.73 -0.93
C ILE A 37 5.31 6.00 -1.08
N ASN A 38 6.27 6.63 -1.77
CA ASN A 38 7.61 6.06 -1.92
C ASN A 38 8.30 5.87 -0.58
N ALA A 39 8.21 6.88 0.29
CA ALA A 39 8.82 6.80 1.61
C ALA A 39 8.19 5.70 2.45
N LEU A 40 6.87 5.58 2.39
CA LEU A 40 6.14 4.56 3.11
C LEU A 40 6.53 3.16 2.62
N TYR A 41 6.61 2.98 1.31
CA TYR A 41 7.01 1.70 0.73
C TYR A 41 8.41 1.30 1.22
N ARG A 42 9.37 2.21 1.13
CA ARG A 42 10.74 1.92 1.56
C ARG A 42 10.82 1.63 3.05
N THR A 43 10.05 2.37 3.85
CA THR A 43 10.01 2.15 5.30
C THR A 43 9.44 0.78 5.63
N ASN A 44 8.37 0.38 4.96
CA ASN A 44 7.74 -0.91 5.19
C ASN A 44 8.66 -2.06 4.79
N VAL A 45 9.37 -1.94 3.67
CA VAL A 45 10.34 -2.95 3.26
C VAL A 45 11.43 -3.09 4.32
N LYS A 46 11.95 -1.97 4.79
CA LYS A 46 13.02 -1.97 5.77
C LYS A 46 12.58 -2.55 7.11
N ALA A 47 11.33 -2.30 7.49
CA ALA A 47 10.79 -2.80 8.75
C ALA A 47 10.38 -4.27 8.70
N GLY A 48 10.35 -4.87 7.51
CA GLY A 48 10.00 -6.27 7.37
C GLY A 48 8.50 -6.52 7.41
N VAL A 49 7.70 -5.54 7.02
CA VAL A 49 6.26 -5.71 6.91
C VAL A 49 5.98 -6.78 5.85
N ASP A 50 5.01 -7.64 6.10
CA ASP A 50 4.72 -8.76 5.20
C ASP A 50 3.87 -8.36 4.01
N TYR A 51 2.90 -7.46 4.23
CA TYR A 51 1.98 -7.00 3.19
C TYR A 51 1.83 -5.50 3.27
N MET A 52 1.85 -4.82 2.13
CA MET A 52 1.53 -3.40 2.06
C MET A 52 0.33 -3.23 1.15
N GLU A 53 -0.75 -2.64 1.67
CA GLU A 53 -1.96 -2.43 0.92
C GLU A 53 -1.96 -1.00 0.38
N PHE A 54 -2.10 -0.88 -0.95
CA PHE A 54 -1.99 0.42 -1.63
C PHE A 54 -3.33 1.16 -1.75
N GLY A 55 -4.39 0.57 -1.27
CA GLY A 55 -5.69 1.21 -1.31
C GLY A 55 -6.72 0.32 -1.96
N TYR A 56 -7.58 0.92 -2.76
CA TYR A 56 -8.70 0.21 -3.36
C TYR A 56 -8.51 0.02 -4.86
N LYS A 57 -9.15 -1.02 -5.40
CA LYS A 57 -9.30 -1.21 -6.82
C LYS A 57 -10.75 -0.91 -7.17
N ALA A 58 -11.12 0.36 -7.10
CA ALA A 58 -12.49 0.81 -7.32
C ALA A 58 -12.79 1.00 -8.81
N SER A 59 -14.06 0.98 -9.15
CA SER A 59 -14.49 1.19 -10.53
C SER A 59 -14.43 2.67 -10.90
N LYS A 60 -13.77 2.98 -12.00
CA LYS A 60 -13.73 4.35 -12.52
C LYS A 60 -15.07 4.80 -13.08
N GLU A 61 -15.99 3.86 -13.30
CA GLU A 61 -17.33 4.19 -13.74
C GLU A 61 -18.20 4.66 -12.58
N LEU A 62 -17.93 4.14 -11.38
CA LEU A 62 -18.72 4.47 -10.20
C LEU A 62 -18.14 5.64 -9.41
N PHE A 63 -16.85 5.90 -9.54
CA PHE A 63 -16.17 6.94 -8.79
C PHE A 63 -15.46 7.88 -9.73
N ASP A 64 -15.63 9.19 -9.50
CA ASP A 64 -15.03 10.21 -10.35
C ASP A 64 -13.52 10.27 -10.14
N VAL A 65 -12.76 9.98 -11.21
CA VAL A 65 -11.30 9.99 -11.16
C VAL A 65 -10.74 11.37 -10.83
N ASN A 66 -11.53 12.42 -10.98
CA ASN A 66 -11.11 13.79 -10.67
C ASN A 66 -11.32 14.15 -9.20
N LYS A 67 -12.07 13.34 -8.46
CA LYS A 67 -12.37 13.59 -7.05
C LYS A 67 -11.54 12.73 -6.11
N PHE A 68 -10.93 11.66 -6.61
CA PHE A 68 -10.15 10.74 -5.80
C PHE A 68 -8.75 10.60 -6.36
N GLY A 69 -7.77 10.41 -5.47
CA GLY A 69 -6.41 10.16 -5.89
C GLY A 69 -6.27 8.77 -6.52
N LYS A 70 -5.13 8.54 -7.16
CA LYS A 70 -4.90 7.31 -7.92
C LYS A 70 -4.98 6.04 -7.07
N TRP A 71 -4.79 6.16 -5.76
CA TRP A 71 -4.82 4.98 -4.88
C TRP A 71 -6.24 4.53 -4.53
N LYS A 72 -7.25 5.25 -4.99
CA LYS A 72 -8.62 4.76 -4.98
C LYS A 72 -8.80 3.68 -6.04
N PHE A 73 -8.01 3.76 -7.11
CA PHE A 73 -8.14 2.88 -8.27
C PHE A 73 -6.98 1.88 -8.42
N CYS A 74 -5.82 2.21 -7.88
CA CYS A 74 -4.63 1.37 -7.86
C CYS A 74 -4.34 0.72 -9.22
N ASP A 75 -4.22 1.55 -10.25
CA ASP A 75 -3.83 1.05 -11.57
C ASP A 75 -2.45 0.41 -11.48
N GLU A 76 -2.24 -0.66 -12.23
CA GLU A 76 -1.00 -1.41 -12.15
C GLU A 76 0.22 -0.53 -12.43
N GLU A 77 0.13 0.37 -13.40
CA GLU A 77 1.25 1.24 -13.73
C GLU A 77 1.61 2.19 -12.59
N ASP A 78 0.61 2.64 -11.82
CA ASP A 78 0.86 3.51 -10.67
C ASP A 78 1.56 2.76 -9.55
N ILE A 79 1.14 1.52 -9.30
CA ILE A 79 1.80 0.68 -8.31
C ILE A 79 3.22 0.38 -8.75
N ARG A 80 3.40 0.03 -10.01
CA ARG A 80 4.72 -0.34 -10.55
C ARG A 80 5.69 0.84 -10.50
N ALA A 81 5.18 2.06 -10.66
CA ALA A 81 6.02 3.26 -10.56
C ALA A 81 6.63 3.42 -9.16
N ILE A 82 5.96 2.89 -8.14
CA ILE A 82 6.45 2.95 -6.77
C ILE A 82 7.37 1.75 -6.47
N VAL A 83 6.92 0.55 -6.78
CA VAL A 83 7.59 -0.66 -6.32
C VAL A 83 8.60 -1.22 -7.32
N GLY A 84 8.57 -0.76 -8.56
CA GLY A 84 9.42 -1.33 -9.62
C GLY A 84 9.14 -2.81 -9.74
N ASP A 85 10.20 -3.61 -9.68
CA ASP A 85 10.06 -5.06 -9.73
C ASP A 85 9.81 -5.67 -8.36
N ASN A 86 9.76 -4.84 -7.32
CA ASN A 86 9.56 -5.26 -5.94
C ASN A 86 10.47 -6.43 -5.56
N ASN A 87 11.76 -6.16 -5.45
CA ASN A 87 12.76 -7.18 -5.13
C ASN A 87 12.77 -7.57 -3.65
N SER A 88 11.80 -7.08 -2.88
CA SER A 88 11.68 -7.41 -1.46
C SER A 88 10.78 -8.62 -1.27
N ASP A 89 10.75 -9.13 -0.04
CA ASP A 89 9.83 -10.21 0.34
C ASP A 89 8.43 -9.70 0.64
N MET A 90 8.25 -8.38 0.69
CA MET A 90 6.96 -7.79 1.00
C MET A 90 6.00 -7.95 -0.17
N LYS A 91 4.78 -8.39 0.13
CA LYS A 91 3.76 -8.57 -0.89
C LYS A 91 2.90 -7.32 -1.00
N ILE A 92 2.49 -7.03 -2.21
CA ILE A 92 1.66 -5.87 -2.51
C ILE A 92 0.22 -6.33 -2.64
N SER A 93 -0.70 -5.60 -2.03
CA SER A 93 -2.11 -5.94 -2.13
C SER A 93 -2.97 -4.70 -2.32
N VAL A 94 -4.19 -4.92 -2.75
CA VAL A 94 -5.21 -3.87 -2.87
C VAL A 94 -6.53 -4.45 -2.41
N MET A 95 -7.42 -3.58 -1.91
CA MET A 95 -8.74 -4.00 -1.48
C MET A 95 -9.69 -3.93 -2.68
N ALA A 96 -10.32 -5.04 -3.01
CA ALA A 96 -11.32 -5.04 -4.07
C ALA A 96 -12.57 -4.31 -3.59
N ASP A 97 -13.05 -3.40 -4.41
CA ASP A 97 -14.25 -2.64 -4.12
C ASP A 97 -15.35 -3.14 -5.06
N VAL A 98 -16.28 -3.89 -4.49
CA VAL A 98 -17.37 -4.49 -5.26
C VAL A 98 -18.65 -3.67 -5.20
N GLY A 99 -18.60 -2.56 -4.54
CA GLY A 99 -19.74 -1.67 -4.38
C GLY A 99 -20.10 -0.88 -5.61
#